data_9d012ed12a5f0b7004565fb89f4cccce
#
_entry.id   9d012ed12a5f0b7004565fb89f4cccce
#
_cell.length_a   1.000
_cell.length_b   1.000
_cell.length_c   1.000
_cell.angle_alpha   90.00
_cell.angle_beta   90.00
_cell.angle_gamma   90.00
#
_symmetry.space_group_name_H-M   'P 1'
#
loop_
_entity.id
_entity.type
_entity.pdbx_description
1 polymer ?
#
loop_
_entity_poly.entity_id
_entity_poly.type
_entity_poly.pdbx_seq_one_letter_code
_entity_poly.pdbx_strand_id
1 'polypeptide(L)'
;MKKVVIIGGGPAGMIAASTACEKGYDVTLIEKNHKLGKKLAITGKGRCNITNACEIEELIENVPTNGKFLYSAFYTFTNDDVISMFNNLGVKTKTERGKRVFPESDKAFDIVNALERQLKSKKVNILLNSKVEKIISKNNKIEKVILNDKKEIKCDSVVVATGGLSYPLTGSTGDGYKFAISQGHTIIDTKPSLIGIEVQESFTKDLEKLSLRNVEIRVFNSKQKKVYSDFGELEFTRFGLDGPIIKSASCRMK
;
A
#
# COMPACT_ATOMS: atom_id res chain seq x y z
N MET A 1 15.61 -13.16 23.69
CA MET A 1 14.88 -13.08 22.41
C MET A 1 15.06 -11.66 21.87
N LYS A 2 15.41 -11.48 20.59
CA LYS A 2 15.54 -10.13 20.01
C LYS A 2 14.18 -9.47 19.89
N LYS A 3 14.14 -8.16 20.17
CA LYS A 3 12.92 -7.34 20.16
C LYS A 3 12.80 -6.57 18.85
N VAL A 4 11.68 -6.72 18.18
CA VAL A 4 11.40 -6.01 16.93
C VAL A 4 10.16 -5.11 17.12
N VAL A 5 10.32 -3.83 16.80
CA VAL A 5 9.21 -2.89 16.77
C VAL A 5 8.80 -2.67 15.32
N ILE A 6 7.50 -2.81 15.06
CA ILE A 6 6.89 -2.51 13.76
C ILE A 6 6.08 -1.22 13.91
N ILE A 7 6.37 -0.20 13.09
CA ILE A 7 5.66 1.08 13.11
C ILE A 7 4.69 1.14 11.95
N GLY A 8 3.40 1.10 12.25
CA GLY A 8 2.29 1.15 11.31
C GLY A 8 1.55 -0.17 11.16
N GLY A 9 0.26 -0.15 11.46
CA GLY A 9 -0.67 -1.28 11.44
C GLY A 9 -1.39 -1.46 10.10
N GLY A 10 -0.76 -1.04 8.98
CA GLY A 10 -1.22 -1.36 7.63
C GLY A 10 -0.86 -2.79 7.22
N PRO A 11 -1.23 -3.24 6.00
CA PRO A 11 -0.96 -4.60 5.54
C PRO A 11 0.52 -4.97 5.62
N ALA A 12 1.41 -4.07 5.22
CA ALA A 12 2.86 -4.30 5.29
C ALA A 12 3.34 -4.55 6.74
N GLY A 13 2.87 -3.73 7.69
CA GLY A 13 3.24 -3.89 9.10
C GLY A 13 2.64 -5.14 9.73
N MET A 14 1.40 -5.49 9.39
CA MET A 14 0.75 -6.70 9.90
C MET A 14 1.47 -7.96 9.41
N ILE A 15 1.83 -8.02 8.12
CA ILE A 15 2.59 -9.15 7.56
C ILE A 15 4.00 -9.21 8.16
N ALA A 16 4.70 -8.08 8.25
CA ALA A 16 6.02 -8.01 8.86
C ALA A 16 6.01 -8.50 10.32
N ALA A 17 5.00 -8.10 11.10
CA ALA A 17 4.85 -8.53 12.49
C ALA A 17 4.59 -10.05 12.59
N SER A 18 3.71 -10.58 11.75
CA SER A 18 3.43 -12.01 11.67
C SER A 18 4.70 -12.81 11.34
N THR A 19 5.41 -12.41 10.29
CA THR A 19 6.63 -13.08 9.83
C THR A 19 7.76 -13.00 10.87
N ALA A 20 7.92 -11.86 11.53
CA ALA A 20 8.92 -11.72 12.60
C ALA A 20 8.63 -12.64 13.80
N CYS A 21 7.35 -12.77 14.19
CA CYS A 21 6.95 -13.72 15.22
C CYS A 21 7.24 -15.19 14.83
N GLU A 22 7.00 -15.57 13.58
CA GLU A 22 7.32 -16.92 13.06
C GLU A 22 8.82 -17.24 13.13
N LYS A 23 9.66 -16.21 13.04
CA LYS A 23 11.11 -16.31 13.20
C LYS A 23 11.58 -16.30 14.66
N GLY A 24 10.64 -16.29 15.63
CA GLY A 24 10.94 -16.34 17.06
C GLY A 24 11.37 -15.01 17.67
N TYR A 25 11.02 -13.87 17.07
CA TYR A 25 11.26 -12.55 17.66
C TYR A 25 10.13 -12.13 18.61
N ASP A 26 10.48 -11.30 19.61
CA ASP A 26 9.50 -10.58 20.45
C ASP A 26 9.04 -9.33 19.69
N VAL A 27 7.79 -9.32 19.27
CA VAL A 27 7.28 -8.32 18.32
C VAL A 27 6.25 -7.39 18.96
N THR A 28 6.50 -6.08 18.85
CA THR A 28 5.52 -5.04 19.17
C THR A 28 5.12 -4.29 17.90
N LEU A 29 3.84 -4.32 17.54
CA LEU A 29 3.23 -3.56 16.46
C LEU A 29 2.58 -2.29 17.03
N ILE A 30 3.00 -1.14 16.55
CA ILE A 30 2.51 0.18 17.03
C ILE A 30 1.72 0.85 15.92
N GLU A 31 0.46 1.20 16.21
CA GLU A 31 -0.43 1.89 15.29
C GLU A 31 -1.01 3.16 15.95
N LYS A 32 -0.90 4.28 15.25
CA LYS A 32 -1.40 5.57 15.77
C LYS A 32 -2.91 5.72 15.73
N ASN A 33 -3.59 4.96 14.90
CA ASN A 33 -5.05 4.92 14.84
C ASN A 33 -5.64 3.96 15.89
N HIS A 34 -6.95 4.06 16.09
CA HIS A 34 -7.71 3.19 17.00
C HIS A 34 -7.95 1.76 16.47
N LYS A 35 -7.56 1.46 15.21
CA LYS A 35 -7.69 0.14 14.57
C LYS A 35 -6.62 -0.08 13.51
N LEU A 36 -6.32 -1.34 13.24
CA LEU A 36 -5.43 -1.76 12.16
C LEU A 36 -6.11 -1.65 10.79
N GLY A 37 -5.34 -1.70 9.72
CA GLY A 37 -5.81 -1.84 8.35
C GLY A 37 -6.71 -0.72 7.82
N LYS A 38 -6.69 0.48 8.42
CA LYS A 38 -7.62 1.58 8.10
C LYS A 38 -7.65 1.94 6.62
N LYS A 39 -6.49 2.00 5.96
CA LYS A 39 -6.43 2.23 4.50
C LYS A 39 -6.85 0.98 3.73
N LEU A 40 -6.44 -0.21 4.16
CA LEU A 40 -6.79 -1.47 3.52
C LEU A 40 -8.31 -1.65 3.42
N ALA A 41 -9.04 -1.27 4.48
CA ALA A 41 -10.50 -1.36 4.54
C ALA A 41 -11.24 -0.51 3.50
N ILE A 42 -10.60 0.51 2.91
CA ILE A 42 -11.22 1.38 1.88
C ILE A 42 -10.69 1.12 0.47
N THR A 43 -9.70 0.24 0.29
CA THR A 43 -9.15 -0.10 -1.02
C THR A 43 -10.18 -0.81 -1.89
N GLY A 44 -10.06 -0.69 -3.22
CA GLY A 44 -10.97 -1.33 -4.16
C GLY A 44 -12.44 -0.95 -3.95
N LYS A 45 -12.73 0.29 -3.55
CA LYS A 45 -14.10 0.77 -3.19
C LYS A 45 -14.72 -0.07 -2.05
N GLY A 46 -13.91 -0.46 -1.06
CA GLY A 46 -14.34 -1.27 0.10
C GLY A 46 -14.31 -2.77 -0.12
N ARG A 47 -13.86 -3.23 -1.30
CA ARG A 47 -13.75 -4.66 -1.65
C ARG A 47 -12.38 -5.26 -1.38
N CYS A 48 -11.32 -4.46 -1.33
CA CYS A 48 -9.91 -4.82 -1.25
C CYS A 48 -9.41 -5.61 -2.46
N ASN A 49 -8.85 -4.94 -3.47
CA ASN A 49 -8.03 -5.63 -4.46
C ASN A 49 -6.73 -6.11 -3.78
N ILE A 50 -6.62 -7.43 -3.56
CA ILE A 50 -5.55 -8.05 -2.77
C ILE A 50 -4.25 -8.08 -3.56
N THR A 51 -4.32 -8.61 -4.78
CA THR A 51 -3.20 -8.76 -5.71
C THR A 51 -3.70 -8.90 -7.14
N ASN A 52 -2.79 -9.20 -8.06
CA ASN A 52 -3.11 -9.57 -9.43
C ASN A 52 -2.55 -10.98 -9.72
N ALA A 53 -3.34 -11.85 -10.34
CA ALA A 53 -2.97 -13.23 -10.68
C ALA A 53 -2.29 -13.30 -12.07
N CYS A 54 -1.40 -12.36 -12.36
CA CYS A 54 -0.58 -12.38 -13.57
C CYS A 54 0.79 -13.01 -13.27
N GLU A 55 1.58 -13.26 -14.31
CA GLU A 55 2.96 -13.71 -14.15
C GLU A 55 3.81 -12.63 -13.44
N ILE A 56 4.86 -13.06 -12.74
CA ILE A 56 5.69 -12.14 -11.93
C ILE A 56 6.38 -11.09 -12.81
N GLU A 57 6.80 -11.48 -14.00
CA GLU A 57 7.39 -10.58 -14.99
C GLU A 57 6.41 -9.45 -15.37
N GLU A 58 5.15 -9.80 -15.58
CA GLU A 58 4.08 -8.83 -15.87
C GLU A 58 3.85 -7.88 -14.68
N LEU A 59 3.94 -8.37 -13.43
CA LEU A 59 3.89 -7.51 -12.24
C LEU A 59 5.03 -6.48 -12.25
N ILE A 60 6.26 -6.92 -12.54
CA ILE A 60 7.45 -6.06 -12.57
C ILE A 60 7.34 -5.00 -13.67
N GLU A 61 6.90 -5.39 -14.86
CA GLU A 61 6.71 -4.49 -16.02
C GLU A 61 5.64 -3.43 -15.75
N ASN A 62 4.63 -3.76 -14.94
CA ASN A 62 3.59 -2.82 -14.53
C ASN A 62 4.00 -1.86 -13.40
N VAL A 63 5.23 -1.95 -12.90
CA VAL A 63 5.82 -0.93 -12.02
C VAL A 63 6.56 0.09 -12.88
N PRO A 64 6.01 1.29 -13.14
CA PRO A 64 6.51 2.21 -14.16
C PRO A 64 7.86 2.83 -13.82
N THR A 65 8.29 2.80 -12.57
CA THR A 65 9.57 3.37 -12.11
C THR A 65 10.27 2.39 -11.20
N ASN A 66 11.51 2.04 -11.53
CA ASN A 66 12.37 1.14 -10.73
C ASN A 66 11.77 -0.25 -10.46
N GLY A 67 10.96 -0.81 -11.38
CA GLY A 67 10.33 -2.14 -11.20
C GLY A 67 11.34 -3.23 -10.85
N LYS A 68 12.53 -3.19 -11.42
CA LYS A 68 13.61 -4.15 -11.12
C LYS A 68 14.04 -4.18 -9.65
N PHE A 69 13.84 -3.10 -8.90
CA PHE A 69 14.11 -3.06 -7.46
C PHE A 69 13.24 -4.05 -6.68
N LEU A 70 12.04 -4.35 -7.19
CA LEU A 70 11.09 -5.25 -6.54
C LEU A 70 11.28 -6.72 -6.94
N TYR A 71 12.23 -7.03 -7.85
CA TYR A 71 12.46 -8.37 -8.36
C TYR A 71 12.62 -9.40 -7.22
N SER A 72 13.57 -9.18 -6.33
CA SER A 72 13.81 -10.07 -5.19
C SER A 72 12.59 -10.23 -4.28
N ALA A 73 11.86 -9.13 -4.03
CA ALA A 73 10.67 -9.15 -3.18
C ALA A 73 9.55 -10.00 -3.81
N PHE A 74 9.26 -9.82 -5.10
CA PHE A 74 8.19 -10.54 -5.79
C PHE A 74 8.48 -12.02 -5.98
N TYR A 75 9.76 -12.42 -6.17
CA TYR A 75 10.15 -13.82 -6.22
C TYR A 75 10.29 -14.48 -4.85
N THR A 76 10.49 -13.71 -3.78
CA THR A 76 10.54 -14.25 -2.41
C THR A 76 9.14 -14.48 -1.83
N PHE A 77 8.17 -13.64 -2.21
CA PHE A 77 6.78 -13.75 -1.78
C PHE A 77 5.88 -13.33 -2.94
N THR A 78 5.42 -14.33 -3.66
CA THR A 78 4.72 -14.17 -4.93
C THR A 78 3.26 -13.75 -4.75
N ASN A 79 2.62 -13.34 -5.84
CA ASN A 79 1.17 -13.10 -5.84
C ASN A 79 0.36 -14.38 -5.53
N ASP A 80 0.84 -15.56 -5.94
CA ASP A 80 0.22 -16.84 -5.59
C ASP A 80 0.40 -17.18 -4.11
N ASP A 81 1.55 -16.82 -3.51
CA ASP A 81 1.75 -16.93 -2.07
C ASP A 81 0.78 -16.03 -1.30
N VAL A 82 0.52 -14.81 -1.79
CA VAL A 82 -0.49 -13.91 -1.20
C VAL A 82 -1.89 -14.52 -1.27
N ILE A 83 -2.30 -15.08 -2.41
CA ILE A 83 -3.59 -15.77 -2.58
C ILE A 83 -3.69 -16.94 -1.62
N SER A 84 -2.67 -17.80 -1.60
CA SER A 84 -2.59 -18.97 -0.72
C SER A 84 -2.65 -18.59 0.75
N MET A 85 -1.92 -17.53 1.15
CA MET A 85 -1.94 -17.02 2.52
C MET A 85 -3.36 -16.65 2.97
N PHE A 86 -4.11 -15.89 2.17
CA PHE A 86 -5.47 -15.49 2.54
C PHE A 86 -6.44 -16.67 2.55
N ASN A 87 -6.34 -17.59 1.59
CA ASN A 87 -7.12 -18.83 1.60
C ASN A 87 -6.85 -19.65 2.88
N ASN A 88 -5.59 -19.79 3.28
CA ASN A 88 -5.19 -20.47 4.53
C ASN A 88 -5.68 -19.75 5.79
N LEU A 89 -5.84 -18.42 5.74
CA LEU A 89 -6.46 -17.64 6.82
C LEU A 89 -8.00 -17.69 6.80
N GLY A 90 -8.59 -18.53 5.93
CA GLY A 90 -10.03 -18.72 5.82
C GLY A 90 -10.77 -17.65 5.01
N VAL A 91 -10.05 -16.87 4.20
CA VAL A 91 -10.66 -15.90 3.28
C VAL A 91 -10.54 -16.42 1.86
N LYS A 92 -11.64 -16.99 1.35
CA LYS A 92 -11.72 -17.41 -0.06
C LYS A 92 -11.56 -16.23 -0.99
N THR A 93 -10.84 -16.43 -2.08
CA THR A 93 -10.54 -15.40 -3.08
C THR A 93 -11.13 -15.75 -4.44
N LYS A 94 -11.42 -14.71 -5.23
CA LYS A 94 -11.84 -14.83 -6.63
C LYS A 94 -10.98 -13.94 -7.52
N THR A 95 -10.75 -14.39 -8.75
CA THR A 95 -10.07 -13.60 -9.78
C THR A 95 -11.10 -13.02 -10.74
N GLU A 96 -11.06 -11.72 -10.96
CA GLU A 96 -11.95 -10.99 -11.87
C GLU A 96 -11.20 -10.54 -13.13
N ARG A 97 -11.93 -9.86 -14.04
CA ARG A 97 -11.36 -9.30 -15.27
C ARG A 97 -10.09 -8.48 -14.97
N GLY A 98 -9.07 -8.61 -15.81
CA GLY A 98 -7.75 -8.02 -15.61
C GLY A 98 -6.93 -8.73 -14.55
N LYS A 99 -7.24 -10.00 -14.27
CA LYS A 99 -6.54 -10.85 -13.29
C LYS A 99 -6.53 -10.28 -11.86
N ARG A 100 -7.42 -9.33 -11.54
CA ARG A 100 -7.53 -8.72 -10.21
C ARG A 100 -8.12 -9.70 -9.21
N VAL A 101 -7.48 -9.83 -8.05
CA VAL A 101 -7.89 -10.77 -7.01
C VAL A 101 -8.61 -10.02 -5.89
N PHE A 102 -9.80 -10.50 -5.53
CA PHE A 102 -10.64 -9.97 -4.45
C PHE A 102 -11.08 -11.08 -3.50
N PRO A 103 -11.47 -10.79 -2.25
CA PRO A 103 -12.20 -11.75 -1.44
C PRO A 103 -13.55 -12.08 -2.09
N GLU A 104 -14.00 -13.32 -2.03
CA GLU A 104 -15.32 -13.74 -2.57
C GLU A 104 -16.47 -12.93 -1.98
N SER A 105 -16.35 -12.53 -0.72
CA SER A 105 -17.35 -11.72 0.00
C SER A 105 -17.46 -10.28 -0.49
N ASP A 106 -16.52 -9.80 -1.29
CA ASP A 106 -16.39 -8.37 -1.66
C ASP A 106 -16.28 -7.41 -0.46
N LYS A 107 -15.78 -7.88 0.68
CA LYS A 107 -15.64 -7.10 1.91
C LYS A 107 -14.18 -6.97 2.32
N ALA A 108 -13.61 -5.77 2.21
CA ALA A 108 -12.23 -5.48 2.65
C ALA A 108 -11.99 -5.81 4.13
N PHE A 109 -13.05 -5.76 4.97
CA PHE A 109 -12.96 -6.11 6.38
C PHE A 109 -12.60 -7.58 6.62
N ASP A 110 -12.95 -8.50 5.74
CA ASP A 110 -12.60 -9.91 5.91
C ASP A 110 -11.08 -10.10 5.80
N ILE A 111 -10.43 -9.35 4.92
CA ILE A 111 -8.98 -9.30 4.78
C ILE A 111 -8.33 -8.71 6.05
N VAL A 112 -8.83 -7.57 6.53
CA VAL A 112 -8.30 -6.93 7.75
C VAL A 112 -8.46 -7.87 8.95
N ASN A 113 -9.65 -8.44 9.13
CA ASN A 113 -9.96 -9.35 10.25
C ASN A 113 -9.11 -10.63 10.20
N ALA A 114 -8.82 -11.16 9.01
CA ALA A 114 -7.94 -12.32 8.85
C ALA A 114 -6.53 -12.03 9.33
N LEU A 115 -5.96 -10.90 8.92
CA LEU A 115 -4.64 -10.46 9.38
C LEU A 115 -4.61 -10.18 10.89
N GLU A 116 -5.64 -9.55 11.44
CA GLU A 116 -5.74 -9.33 12.89
C GLU A 116 -5.82 -10.63 13.68
N ARG A 117 -6.63 -11.61 13.22
CA ARG A 117 -6.68 -12.94 13.85
C ARG A 117 -5.32 -13.63 13.83
N GLN A 118 -4.59 -13.53 12.72
CA GLN A 118 -3.24 -14.08 12.60
C GLN A 118 -2.28 -13.45 13.61
N LEU A 119 -2.28 -12.12 13.76
CA LEU A 119 -1.45 -11.44 14.75
C LEU A 119 -1.77 -11.87 16.18
N LYS A 120 -3.05 -11.98 16.51
CA LYS A 120 -3.51 -12.43 17.83
C LYS A 120 -3.10 -13.88 18.13
N SER A 121 -3.25 -14.78 17.16
CA SER A 121 -2.85 -16.19 17.32
C SER A 121 -1.33 -16.33 17.56
N LYS A 122 -0.53 -15.44 16.98
CA LYS A 122 0.94 -15.37 17.17
C LYS A 122 1.35 -14.54 18.38
N LYS A 123 0.39 -14.05 19.16
CA LYS A 123 0.66 -13.27 20.40
C LYS A 123 1.48 -12.01 20.17
N VAL A 124 1.34 -11.36 18.99
CA VAL A 124 1.96 -10.06 18.73
C VAL A 124 1.43 -9.04 19.73
N ASN A 125 2.34 -8.29 20.39
CA ASN A 125 1.95 -7.17 21.23
C ASN A 125 1.50 -5.99 20.35
N ILE A 126 0.22 -5.61 20.40
CA ILE A 126 -0.36 -4.57 19.56
C ILE A 126 -0.69 -3.35 20.40
N LEU A 127 -0.10 -2.20 20.06
CA LEU A 127 -0.36 -0.91 20.70
C LEU A 127 -1.11 -0.01 19.71
N LEU A 128 -2.40 0.15 19.94
CA LEU A 128 -3.25 1.10 19.20
C LEU A 128 -3.24 2.48 19.87
N ASN A 129 -3.72 3.51 19.14
CA ASN A 129 -3.73 4.91 19.60
C ASN A 129 -2.37 5.39 20.06
N SER A 130 -1.30 4.80 19.54
CA SER A 130 0.08 5.03 19.96
C SER A 130 0.90 5.52 18.77
N LYS A 131 1.37 6.76 18.83
CA LYS A 131 2.18 7.35 17.76
C LYS A 131 3.65 7.32 18.15
N VAL A 132 4.49 6.73 17.30
CA VAL A 132 5.94 6.86 17.43
C VAL A 132 6.33 8.28 17.00
N GLU A 133 7.12 8.96 17.84
CA GLU A 133 7.68 10.28 17.54
C GLU A 133 9.13 10.21 17.08
N LYS A 134 9.92 9.30 17.71
CA LYS A 134 11.35 9.19 17.42
C LYS A 134 11.81 7.75 17.42
N ILE A 135 12.79 7.46 16.57
CA ILE A 135 13.63 6.27 16.61
C ILE A 135 14.99 6.70 17.13
N ILE A 136 15.47 6.05 18.17
CA ILE A 136 16.77 6.36 18.79
C ILE A 136 17.76 5.28 18.42
N SER A 137 18.87 5.71 17.83
CA SER A 137 20.04 4.87 17.54
C SER A 137 21.28 5.43 18.21
N LYS A 138 22.21 4.54 18.56
CA LYS A 138 23.53 4.87 19.09
C LYS A 138 24.56 3.92 18.50
N ASN A 139 25.70 4.43 18.07
CA ASN A 139 26.75 3.64 17.45
C ASN A 139 26.23 2.75 16.29
N ASN A 140 25.40 3.33 15.41
CA ASN A 140 24.75 2.65 14.28
C ASN A 140 23.87 1.44 14.65
N LYS A 141 23.37 1.38 15.89
CA LYS A 141 22.43 0.34 16.35
C LYS A 141 21.18 0.99 16.89
N ILE A 142 20.04 0.41 16.60
CA ILE A 142 18.75 0.81 17.20
C ILE A 142 18.77 0.47 18.67
N GLU A 143 18.30 1.39 19.52
CA GLU A 143 18.15 1.18 20.97
C GLU A 143 16.69 1.15 21.40
N LYS A 144 15.87 2.09 20.88
CA LYS A 144 14.48 2.25 21.31
C LYS A 144 13.69 3.12 20.36
N VAL A 145 12.37 3.09 20.50
CA VAL A 145 11.45 4.10 19.96
C VAL A 145 10.83 4.89 21.11
N ILE A 146 10.45 6.14 20.84
CA ILE A 146 9.76 7.04 21.79
C ILE A 146 8.37 7.33 21.23
N LEU A 147 7.33 7.12 22.05
CA LEU A 147 5.96 7.42 21.74
C LEU A 147 5.59 8.87 22.08
N ASN A 148 4.43 9.32 21.59
CA ASN A 148 3.89 10.66 21.84
C ASN A 148 3.60 10.95 23.33
N ASP A 149 3.32 9.94 24.14
CA ASP A 149 3.16 10.01 25.60
C ASP A 149 4.50 9.93 26.37
N LYS A 150 5.63 10.02 25.66
CA LYS A 150 7.00 9.91 26.15
C LYS A 150 7.40 8.50 26.63
N LYS A 151 6.53 7.51 26.48
CA LYS A 151 6.87 6.12 26.77
C LYS A 151 7.97 5.64 25.83
N GLU A 152 8.96 4.97 26.39
CA GLU A 152 10.07 4.36 25.66
C GLU A 152 9.87 2.86 25.50
N ILE A 153 10.11 2.35 24.30
CA ILE A 153 10.08 0.91 24.00
C ILE A 153 11.45 0.52 23.46
N LYS A 154 12.19 -0.24 24.26
CA LYS A 154 13.50 -0.79 23.87
C LYS A 154 13.33 -1.85 22.80
N CYS A 155 14.17 -1.81 21.78
CA CYS A 155 14.15 -2.78 20.68
C CYS A 155 15.53 -2.90 20.02
N ASP A 156 15.78 -4.04 19.40
CA ASP A 156 17.00 -4.31 18.63
C ASP A 156 16.87 -3.94 17.16
N SER A 157 15.63 -3.89 16.65
CA SER A 157 15.33 -3.57 15.26
C SER A 157 13.99 -2.86 15.13
N VAL A 158 13.87 -2.02 14.10
CA VAL A 158 12.63 -1.31 13.76
C VAL A 158 12.29 -1.56 12.30
N VAL A 159 11.02 -1.90 12.03
CA VAL A 159 10.45 -1.94 10.69
C VAL A 159 9.51 -0.74 10.53
N VAL A 160 9.83 0.14 9.59
CA VAL A 160 8.99 1.32 9.27
C VAL A 160 7.99 0.94 8.19
N ALA A 161 6.71 0.76 8.56
CA ALA A 161 5.62 0.34 7.71
C ALA A 161 4.46 1.36 7.70
N THR A 162 4.79 2.65 7.80
CA THR A 162 3.85 3.76 8.01
C THR A 162 3.05 4.17 6.78
N GLY A 163 3.32 3.57 5.63
CA GLY A 163 2.79 4.00 4.33
C GLY A 163 3.43 5.31 3.84
N GLY A 164 2.89 5.86 2.77
CA GLY A 164 3.37 7.09 2.15
C GLY A 164 2.54 8.33 2.51
N LEU A 165 2.10 9.09 1.48
CA LEU A 165 1.35 10.35 1.63
C LEU A 165 -0.10 10.27 1.17
N SER A 166 -0.48 9.24 0.42
CA SER A 166 -1.85 9.09 -0.10
C SER A 166 -2.85 8.73 1.01
N TYR A 167 -4.04 9.34 0.95
CA TYR A 167 -5.13 9.19 1.93
C TYR A 167 -4.68 9.48 3.37
N PRO A 168 -4.24 10.71 3.68
CA PRO A 168 -3.65 11.06 4.99
C PRO A 168 -4.59 10.82 6.17
N LEU A 169 -5.91 10.90 5.97
CA LEU A 169 -6.92 10.57 7.00
C LEU A 169 -6.89 9.10 7.45
N THR A 170 -6.24 8.22 6.68
CA THR A 170 -6.03 6.82 7.07
C THR A 170 -4.77 6.62 7.91
N GLY A 171 -3.96 7.66 8.09
CA GLY A 171 -2.73 7.61 8.86
C GLY A 171 -1.43 7.72 8.03
N SER A 172 -1.51 7.76 6.69
CA SER A 172 -0.34 7.90 5.82
C SER A 172 0.05 9.38 5.68
N THR A 173 0.81 9.89 6.63
CA THR A 173 1.19 11.31 6.77
C THR A 173 2.69 11.55 6.54
N GLY A 174 3.40 10.60 5.95
CA GLY A 174 4.82 10.74 5.65
C GLY A 174 5.75 10.56 6.85
N ASP A 175 5.28 9.99 7.96
CA ASP A 175 6.11 9.81 9.16
C ASP A 175 7.34 8.96 8.87
N GLY A 176 7.23 7.95 7.98
CA GLY A 176 8.34 7.09 7.59
C GLY A 176 9.50 7.85 6.93
N TYR A 177 9.20 8.87 6.13
CA TYR A 177 10.23 9.72 5.52
C TYR A 177 10.99 10.50 6.59
N LYS A 178 10.28 11.05 7.60
CA LYS A 178 10.90 11.76 8.72
C LYS A 178 11.80 10.84 9.54
N PHE A 179 11.36 9.61 9.78
CA PHE A 179 12.19 8.62 10.48
C PHE A 179 13.44 8.29 9.68
N ALA A 180 13.33 8.05 8.39
CA ALA A 180 14.46 7.75 7.53
C ALA A 180 15.48 8.90 7.52
N ILE A 181 15.04 10.15 7.34
CA ILE A 181 15.89 11.33 7.41
C ILE A 181 16.61 11.42 8.76
N SER A 182 15.91 11.18 9.87
CA SER A 182 16.50 11.25 11.21
C SER A 182 17.55 10.18 11.46
N GLN A 183 17.57 9.11 10.65
CA GLN A 183 18.56 8.05 10.68
C GLN A 183 19.62 8.19 9.58
N GLY A 184 19.69 9.34 8.90
CA GLY A 184 20.73 9.66 7.91
C GLY A 184 20.45 9.16 6.49
N HIS A 185 19.23 8.69 6.20
CA HIS A 185 18.86 8.30 4.83
C HIS A 185 18.46 9.51 3.98
N THR A 186 18.78 9.46 2.69
CA THR A 186 18.32 10.42 1.70
C THR A 186 16.93 10.02 1.22
N ILE A 187 16.02 10.98 1.13
CA ILE A 187 14.69 10.79 0.56
C ILE A 187 14.66 11.48 -0.81
N ILE A 188 14.29 10.71 -1.83
CA ILE A 188 13.97 11.25 -3.15
C ILE A 188 12.57 11.84 -3.10
N ASP A 189 12.37 13.02 -3.66
CA ASP A 189 11.09 13.71 -3.68
C ASP A 189 9.97 12.81 -4.24
N THR A 190 8.89 12.72 -3.49
CA THR A 190 7.73 11.94 -3.89
C THR A 190 6.91 12.69 -4.94
N LYS A 191 6.40 11.95 -5.92
CA LYS A 191 5.51 12.47 -6.95
C LYS A 191 4.16 11.74 -6.90
N PRO A 192 3.06 12.41 -7.27
CA PRO A 192 1.77 11.74 -7.45
C PRO A 192 1.87 10.61 -8.46
N SER A 193 1.12 9.53 -8.20
CA SER A 193 0.99 8.38 -9.08
C SER A 193 -0.42 7.81 -8.96
N LEU A 194 -0.98 7.24 -10.03
CA LEU A 194 -2.36 6.75 -10.07
C LEU A 194 -3.37 7.83 -9.70
N ILE A 195 -3.30 8.97 -10.37
CA ILE A 195 -4.19 10.13 -10.16
C ILE A 195 -5.11 10.35 -11.35
N GLY A 196 -6.19 11.11 -11.14
CA GLY A 196 -6.95 11.72 -12.22
C GLY A 196 -6.11 12.74 -12.98
N ILE A 197 -6.55 13.15 -14.15
CA ILE A 197 -5.86 14.10 -15.03
C ILE A 197 -6.74 15.31 -15.23
N GLU A 198 -6.20 16.50 -14.98
CA GLU A 198 -6.84 17.75 -15.38
C GLU A 198 -6.68 17.95 -16.89
N VAL A 199 -7.73 18.44 -17.54
CA VAL A 199 -7.74 18.74 -18.98
C VAL A 199 -8.02 20.21 -19.22
N GLN A 200 -7.57 20.72 -20.35
CA GLN A 200 -7.79 22.12 -20.72
C GLN A 200 -9.22 22.38 -21.23
N GLU A 201 -9.87 21.35 -21.74
CA GLU A 201 -11.22 21.42 -22.32
C GLU A 201 -12.28 21.63 -21.25
N SER A 202 -13.15 22.60 -21.46
CA SER A 202 -14.20 22.97 -20.50
C SER A 202 -15.39 22.01 -20.47
N PHE A 203 -15.61 21.22 -21.53
CA PHE A 203 -16.78 20.34 -21.66
C PHE A 203 -16.86 19.24 -20.59
N THR A 204 -15.75 18.95 -19.90
CA THR A 204 -15.73 17.94 -18.83
C THR A 204 -16.64 18.31 -17.67
N LYS A 205 -16.91 19.61 -17.45
CA LYS A 205 -17.85 20.08 -16.43
C LYS A 205 -19.28 19.63 -16.72
N ASP A 206 -19.68 19.66 -17.99
CA ASP A 206 -21.03 19.29 -18.42
C ASP A 206 -21.24 17.77 -18.37
N LEU A 207 -20.14 17.01 -18.38
CA LEU A 207 -20.12 15.55 -18.30
C LEU A 207 -19.79 15.02 -16.89
N GLU A 208 -19.73 15.87 -15.89
CA GLU A 208 -19.36 15.48 -14.52
C GLU A 208 -20.17 14.27 -14.05
N LYS A 209 -19.49 13.24 -13.52
CA LYS A 209 -20.03 11.94 -13.07
C LYS A 209 -20.47 10.99 -14.19
N LEU A 210 -20.36 11.35 -15.47
CA LEU A 210 -20.54 10.39 -16.55
C LEU A 210 -19.39 9.37 -16.50
N SER A 211 -19.75 8.09 -16.39
CA SER A 211 -18.83 6.97 -16.48
C SER A 211 -19.02 6.24 -17.79
N LEU A 212 -17.95 6.10 -18.56
CA LEU A 212 -17.92 5.32 -19.80
C LEU A 212 -17.29 3.96 -19.52
N ARG A 213 -17.91 2.91 -20.04
CA ARG A 213 -17.38 1.55 -19.98
C ARG A 213 -16.98 1.10 -21.38
N ASN A 214 -15.96 0.21 -21.43
CA ASN A 214 -15.48 -0.36 -22.68
C ASN A 214 -15.00 0.70 -23.69
N VAL A 215 -14.26 1.70 -23.22
CA VAL A 215 -13.62 2.72 -24.05
C VAL A 215 -12.12 2.49 -24.13
N GLU A 216 -11.54 2.87 -25.26
CA GLU A 216 -10.08 2.91 -25.44
C GLU A 216 -9.60 4.35 -25.26
N ILE A 217 -8.49 4.50 -24.52
CA ILE A 217 -7.72 5.76 -24.50
C ILE A 217 -6.40 5.57 -25.24
N ARG A 218 -5.96 6.64 -25.88
CA ARG A 218 -4.63 6.72 -26.49
C ARG A 218 -3.97 8.01 -26.06
N VAL A 219 -2.76 7.90 -25.52
CA VAL A 219 -1.97 9.02 -25.06
C VAL A 219 -0.84 9.27 -26.05
N PHE A 220 -0.73 10.52 -26.49
CA PHE A 220 0.31 10.98 -27.41
C PHE A 220 1.20 12.02 -26.71
N ASN A 221 2.49 12.03 -27.00
CA ASN A 221 3.37 13.09 -26.57
C ASN A 221 3.28 14.31 -27.51
N SER A 222 4.00 15.39 -27.19
CA SER A 222 4.07 16.62 -28.01
C SER A 222 4.54 16.39 -29.45
N LYS A 223 5.24 15.28 -29.74
CA LYS A 223 5.67 14.89 -31.09
C LYS A 223 4.67 13.96 -31.79
N GLN A 224 3.43 13.90 -31.33
CA GLN A 224 2.36 13.02 -31.86
C GLN A 224 2.72 11.53 -31.88
N LYS A 225 3.69 11.10 -31.06
CA LYS A 225 4.01 9.68 -30.90
C LYS A 225 3.13 9.09 -29.79
N LYS A 226 2.44 7.99 -30.10
CA LYS A 226 1.68 7.23 -29.09
C LYS A 226 2.63 6.68 -28.02
N VAL A 227 2.39 7.05 -26.75
CA VAL A 227 3.19 6.65 -25.60
C VAL A 227 2.47 5.64 -24.70
N TYR A 228 1.15 5.60 -24.77
CA TYR A 228 0.33 4.67 -24.01
C TYR A 228 -1.03 4.43 -24.67
N SER A 229 -1.62 3.26 -24.48
CA SER A 229 -3.03 3.02 -24.73
C SER A 229 -3.56 1.97 -23.76
N ASP A 230 -4.82 2.08 -23.38
CA ASP A 230 -5.51 1.15 -22.48
C ASP A 230 -6.99 1.10 -22.81
N PHE A 231 -7.65 0.01 -22.38
CA PHE A 231 -9.07 -0.22 -22.63
C PHE A 231 -9.78 -0.56 -21.31
N GLY A 232 -10.85 0.16 -20.99
CA GLY A 232 -11.57 -0.06 -19.75
C GLY A 232 -12.60 1.00 -19.41
N GLU A 233 -12.61 1.42 -18.16
CA GLU A 233 -13.55 2.40 -17.61
C GLU A 233 -12.88 3.76 -17.44
N LEU A 234 -13.58 4.81 -17.84
CA LEU A 234 -13.23 6.22 -17.71
C LEU A 234 -14.39 6.95 -17.05
N GLU A 235 -14.07 7.91 -16.20
CA GLU A 235 -15.05 8.77 -15.53
C GLU A 235 -14.70 10.24 -15.76
N PHE A 236 -15.71 11.05 -16.15
CA PHE A 236 -15.57 12.49 -16.24
C PHE A 236 -15.71 13.13 -14.87
N THR A 237 -14.81 14.04 -14.56
CA THR A 237 -14.86 14.88 -13.37
C THR A 237 -15.02 16.34 -13.76
N ARG A 238 -15.35 17.18 -12.80
CA ARG A 238 -15.47 18.62 -13.03
C ARG A 238 -14.22 19.26 -13.65
N PHE A 239 -13.05 18.69 -13.40
CA PHE A 239 -11.77 19.25 -13.83
C PHE A 239 -11.06 18.44 -14.90
N GLY A 240 -11.59 17.28 -15.27
CA GLY A 240 -10.95 16.42 -16.24
C GLY A 240 -11.44 14.98 -16.21
N LEU A 241 -10.51 14.04 -16.21
CA LEU A 241 -10.76 12.62 -16.35
C LEU A 241 -10.21 11.83 -15.17
N ASP A 242 -10.96 10.79 -14.75
CA ASP A 242 -10.56 9.81 -13.74
C ASP A 242 -10.94 8.40 -14.22
N GLY A 243 -10.82 7.43 -13.35
CA GLY A 243 -11.13 6.03 -13.65
C GLY A 243 -9.86 5.17 -13.80
N PRO A 244 -10.04 3.85 -13.87
CA PRO A 244 -8.90 2.92 -13.86
C PRO A 244 -7.88 3.17 -14.96
N ILE A 245 -8.35 3.34 -16.22
CA ILE A 245 -7.44 3.52 -17.37
C ILE A 245 -6.73 4.88 -17.35
N ILE A 246 -7.37 5.92 -16.81
CA ILE A 246 -6.77 7.26 -16.65
C ILE A 246 -5.69 7.22 -15.57
N LYS A 247 -5.96 6.58 -14.43
CA LYS A 247 -4.97 6.40 -13.37
C LYS A 247 -3.74 5.62 -13.86
N SER A 248 -3.96 4.57 -14.64
CA SER A 248 -2.86 3.83 -15.26
C SER A 248 -2.07 4.69 -16.24
N ALA A 249 -2.75 5.52 -17.04
CA ALA A 249 -2.11 6.45 -17.97
C ALA A 249 -1.27 7.50 -17.24
N SER A 250 -1.77 8.05 -16.12
CA SER A 250 -1.09 9.11 -15.36
C SER A 250 0.31 8.70 -14.89
N CYS A 251 0.54 7.42 -14.62
CA CYS A 251 1.86 6.90 -14.25
C CYS A 251 2.85 6.86 -15.41
N ARG A 252 2.38 6.91 -16.65
CA ARG A 252 3.17 6.82 -17.88
C ARG A 252 3.42 8.20 -18.51
N MET A 253 2.70 9.23 -18.04
CA MET A 253 2.91 10.63 -18.45
C MET A 253 4.11 11.21 -17.68
N LYS A 254 5.02 11.84 -18.42
CA LYS A 254 6.22 12.52 -17.86
C LYS A 254 6.09 14.00 -18.08
#